data_77ea864588503c61054d108b4148d20f
#
_entry.id   77ea864588503c61054d108b4148d20f
#
_cell.length_a   1.000
_cell.length_b   1.000
_cell.length_c   1.000
_cell.angle_alpha   90.00
_cell.angle_beta   90.00
_cell.angle_gamma   90.00
#
_symmetry.space_group_name_H-M   'P 1'
#
loop_
_entity.id
_entity.type
_entity.pdbx_description
1 polymer ?
#
loop_
_entity_poly.entity_id
_entity_poly.type
_entity_poly.pdbx_seq_one_letter_code
_entity_poly.pdbx_strand_id
1 'polypeptide(L)'
;MLLGEGEPVHLFLVGGVMLSCSQASSLDWGASGSLPLLRRETARFFGELKSVPGHQCLRDRTHFRCPWKKGPITQVKLILDLFGTQSSRDAWSERALGRLLHSLSRELKVLDRTTVQDQSCPLPFALAIVPLTYFRGIHLYLKEKKYSECAWEIVCVEVQSLLCKKRVAKR
;
A
#
# COMPACT_ATOMS: atom_id res chain seq x y z
N MET A 1 0.84 -28.46 -45.67
CA MET A 1 0.56 -27.05 -45.86
C MET A 1 -0.72 -26.70 -45.11
N LEU A 2 -0.60 -26.42 -43.84
CA LEU A 2 -1.69 -25.82 -43.09
C LEU A 2 -1.07 -24.80 -42.18
N LEU A 3 -1.06 -23.58 -42.66
CA LEU A 3 -0.74 -22.38 -41.90
C LEU A 3 -1.90 -22.10 -40.98
N GLY A 4 -1.62 -22.12 -39.68
CA GLY A 4 -2.54 -21.84 -38.63
C GLY A 4 -2.98 -20.38 -38.66
N GLU A 5 -4.21 -20.18 -39.01
CA GLU A 5 -4.94 -18.96 -38.68
C GLU A 5 -5.47 -19.07 -37.26
N GLY A 6 -4.70 -18.63 -36.34
CA GLY A 6 -5.16 -18.41 -34.97
C GLY A 6 -4.47 -17.21 -34.41
N GLU A 7 -5.17 -16.08 -34.32
CA GLU A 7 -4.75 -15.11 -33.33
C GLU A 7 -4.97 -13.60 -33.61
N PRO A 8 -6.11 -13.16 -34.08
CA PRO A 8 -6.42 -11.77 -33.76
C PRO A 8 -7.48 -11.59 -32.66
N VAL A 9 -8.20 -12.67 -32.29
CA VAL A 9 -9.39 -12.52 -31.44
C VAL A 9 -9.02 -12.32 -29.95
N HIS A 10 -7.92 -12.93 -29.49
CA HIS A 10 -7.47 -12.78 -28.10
C HIS A 10 -6.93 -11.39 -27.76
N LEU A 11 -6.25 -10.75 -28.70
CA LEU A 11 -5.73 -9.40 -28.52
C LEU A 11 -6.85 -8.35 -28.41
N PHE A 12 -7.94 -8.50 -29.15
CA PHE A 12 -9.09 -7.61 -29.07
C PHE A 12 -9.87 -7.76 -27.77
N LEU A 13 -10.01 -8.97 -27.23
CA LEU A 13 -10.68 -9.23 -25.96
C LEU A 13 -9.89 -8.63 -24.77
N VAL A 14 -8.57 -8.78 -24.76
CA VAL A 14 -7.72 -8.20 -23.73
C VAL A 14 -7.74 -6.66 -23.82
N GLY A 15 -7.69 -6.11 -25.00
CA GLY A 15 -7.80 -4.67 -25.22
C GLY A 15 -9.15 -4.10 -24.81
N GLY A 16 -10.25 -4.80 -25.10
CA GLY A 16 -11.60 -4.39 -24.71
C GLY A 16 -11.84 -4.38 -23.21
N VAL A 17 -11.33 -5.40 -22.50
CA VAL A 17 -11.42 -5.50 -21.03
C VAL A 17 -10.58 -4.41 -20.36
N MET A 18 -9.40 -4.09 -20.89
CA MET A 18 -8.56 -3.01 -20.37
C MET A 18 -9.20 -1.63 -20.53
N LEU A 19 -9.87 -1.37 -21.63
CA LEU A 19 -10.56 -0.11 -21.88
C LEU A 19 -11.78 0.06 -20.95
N SER A 20 -12.54 -1.00 -20.70
CA SER A 20 -13.66 -0.98 -19.75
C SER A 20 -13.21 -0.74 -18.31
N CYS A 21 -12.08 -1.31 -17.90
CA CYS A 21 -11.53 -1.10 -16.58
C CYS A 21 -10.97 0.31 -16.36
N SER A 22 -10.46 0.97 -17.39
CA SER A 22 -9.94 2.34 -17.26
C SER A 22 -11.06 3.37 -17.06
N GLN A 23 -12.25 3.12 -17.54
CA GLN A 23 -13.42 3.99 -17.33
C GLN A 23 -14.04 3.83 -15.93
N ALA A 24 -14.02 2.62 -15.36
CA ALA A 24 -14.50 2.38 -14.00
C ALA A 24 -13.61 3.00 -12.91
N SER A 25 -12.34 3.26 -13.20
CA SER A 25 -11.39 3.84 -12.23
C SER A 25 -11.51 5.36 -12.04
N SER A 26 -12.40 6.03 -12.78
CA SER A 26 -12.68 7.46 -12.63
C SER A 26 -13.78 7.75 -11.60
N LEU A 27 -14.38 6.72 -10.98
CA LEU A 27 -15.36 6.90 -9.92
C LEU A 27 -14.72 7.56 -8.70
N ASP A 28 -15.30 8.66 -8.35
CA ASP A 28 -15.00 9.64 -7.34
C ASP A 28 -14.72 8.99 -5.96
N TRP A 29 -13.46 8.82 -5.63
CA TRP A 29 -13.01 8.40 -4.31
C TRP A 29 -13.29 9.46 -3.22
N GLY A 30 -13.92 10.56 -3.60
CA GLY A 30 -14.29 11.66 -2.70
C GLY A 30 -15.56 11.44 -1.90
N ALA A 31 -16.39 10.43 -2.23
CA ALA A 31 -17.72 10.29 -1.65
C ALA A 31 -17.77 9.71 -0.24
N SER A 32 -16.69 9.10 0.27
CA SER A 32 -16.63 8.61 1.65
C SER A 32 -15.89 9.61 2.54
N GLY A 33 -16.60 10.54 3.13
CA GLY A 33 -16.05 11.56 4.04
C GLY A 33 -15.29 11.01 5.26
N SER A 34 -15.41 9.71 5.54
CA SER A 34 -14.72 9.01 6.62
C SER A 34 -13.30 8.58 6.27
N LEU A 35 -12.99 8.26 5.01
CA LEU A 35 -11.68 7.75 4.62
C LEU A 35 -10.52 8.75 4.78
N PRO A 36 -10.64 10.03 4.40
CA PRO A 36 -9.60 11.03 4.67
C PRO A 36 -9.33 11.24 6.16
N LEU A 37 -10.37 11.17 6.99
CA LEU A 37 -10.23 11.30 8.44
C LEU A 37 -9.50 10.10 9.03
N LEU A 38 -9.85 8.87 8.62
CA LEU A 38 -9.15 7.64 9.02
C LEU A 38 -7.68 7.66 8.63
N ARG A 39 -7.35 8.14 7.44
CA ARG A 39 -5.96 8.27 6.99
C ARG A 39 -5.16 9.27 7.81
N ARG A 40 -5.76 10.38 8.22
CA ARG A 40 -5.13 11.34 9.14
C ARG A 40 -4.88 10.71 10.50
N GLU A 41 -5.85 9.96 11.01
CA GLU A 41 -5.74 9.24 12.28
C GLU A 41 -4.61 8.20 12.21
N THR A 42 -4.58 7.38 11.16
CA THR A 42 -3.52 6.40 10.91
C THR A 42 -2.14 7.07 10.83
N ALA A 43 -2.03 8.18 10.10
CA ALA A 43 -0.78 8.93 9.99
C ALA A 43 -0.30 9.49 11.35
N ARG A 44 -1.24 9.92 12.22
CA ARG A 44 -0.92 10.34 13.58
C ARG A 44 -0.37 9.18 14.40
N PHE A 45 -0.97 8.00 14.33
CA PHE A 45 -0.49 6.81 15.05
C PHE A 45 0.90 6.38 14.59
N PHE A 46 1.24 6.53 13.31
CA PHE A 46 2.62 6.36 12.86
C PHE A 46 3.58 7.35 13.54
N GLY A 47 3.15 8.59 13.73
CA GLY A 47 3.93 9.59 14.46
C GLY A 47 4.15 9.22 15.93
N GLU A 48 3.18 8.55 16.56
CA GLU A 48 3.27 8.07 17.94
C GLU A 48 4.21 6.87 18.12
N LEU A 49 4.50 6.13 17.05
CA LEU A 49 5.46 5.03 17.07
C LEU A 49 6.93 5.49 17.04
N LYS A 50 7.19 6.77 16.78
CA LYS A 50 8.56 7.28 16.74
C LYS A 50 9.23 7.14 18.08
N SER A 51 10.26 6.30 18.14
CA SER A 51 11.08 6.06 19.32
C SER A 51 12.45 6.74 19.26
N VAL A 52 12.95 7.01 18.08
CA VAL A 52 14.28 7.57 17.84
C VAL A 52 14.20 8.81 16.95
N PRO A 53 14.93 9.89 17.27
CA PRO A 53 15.01 11.07 16.40
C PRO A 53 15.62 10.69 15.05
N GLY A 54 14.95 11.08 13.95
CA GLY A 54 15.35 10.68 12.58
C GLY A 54 16.78 11.07 12.20
N HIS A 55 17.37 12.12 12.82
CA HIS A 55 18.77 12.51 12.57
C HIS A 55 19.78 11.48 13.09
N GLN A 56 19.42 10.64 14.05
CA GLN A 56 20.29 9.57 14.56
C GLN A 56 20.33 8.38 13.61
N CYS A 57 19.34 8.26 12.72
CA CYS A 57 19.18 7.14 11.79
C CYS A 57 19.68 7.44 10.37
N LEU A 58 20.43 8.52 10.16
CA LEU A 58 20.90 8.93 8.83
C LEU A 58 21.77 7.88 8.12
N ARG A 59 22.52 7.09 8.87
CA ARG A 59 23.39 6.03 8.32
C ARG A 59 22.61 4.84 7.76
N ASP A 60 21.37 4.65 8.24
CA ASP A 60 20.51 3.54 7.84
C ASP A 60 19.52 3.95 6.73
N ARG A 61 19.59 5.20 6.27
CA ARG A 61 18.74 5.70 5.20
C ARG A 61 18.88 4.87 3.93
N THR A 62 17.74 4.51 3.38
CA THR A 62 17.63 3.85 2.09
C THR A 62 16.47 4.47 1.31
N HIS A 63 16.52 4.36 0.00
CA HIS A 63 15.42 4.78 -0.86
C HIS A 63 14.62 3.56 -1.31
N PHE A 64 13.48 3.36 -0.70
CA PHE A 64 12.49 2.44 -1.22
C PHE A 64 11.81 3.10 -2.42
N ARG A 65 12.17 2.71 -3.62
CA ARG A 65 11.53 3.24 -4.83
C ARG A 65 10.09 2.74 -4.90
N CYS A 66 9.16 3.54 -4.43
CA CYS A 66 7.74 3.24 -4.53
C CYS A 66 7.27 3.39 -5.98
N PRO A 67 7.02 2.30 -6.70
CA PRO A 67 6.80 2.34 -8.14
C PRO A 67 5.34 2.56 -8.54
N TRP A 68 4.39 2.53 -7.60
CA TRP A 68 2.97 2.59 -7.95
C TRP A 68 2.23 3.76 -7.32
N LYS A 69 1.21 4.21 -8.03
CA LYS A 69 0.34 5.33 -7.61
C LYS A 69 -1.10 4.90 -7.27
N LYS A 70 -1.43 3.60 -7.41
CA LYS A 70 -2.81 3.10 -7.31
C LYS A 70 -2.88 1.80 -6.50
N GLY A 71 -4.04 1.56 -5.87
CA GLY A 71 -4.36 0.34 -5.15
C GLY A 71 -4.36 0.50 -3.62
N PRO A 72 -5.26 1.35 -3.06
CA PRO A 72 -5.27 1.62 -1.61
C PRO A 72 -5.52 0.39 -0.77
N ILE A 73 -6.34 -0.57 -1.23
CA ILE A 73 -6.64 -1.80 -0.48
C ILE A 73 -5.43 -2.68 -0.33
N THR A 74 -4.76 -2.99 -1.45
CA THR A 74 -3.54 -3.81 -1.43
C THR A 74 -2.46 -3.16 -0.58
N GLN A 75 -2.32 -1.85 -0.66
CA GLN A 75 -1.38 -1.08 0.13
C GLN A 75 -1.68 -1.22 1.64
N VAL A 76 -2.92 -1.04 2.06
CA VAL A 76 -3.31 -1.15 3.48
C VAL A 76 -3.13 -2.58 3.98
N LYS A 77 -3.49 -3.60 3.19
CA LYS A 77 -3.24 -5.01 3.53
C LYS A 77 -1.76 -5.29 3.79
N LEU A 78 -0.90 -4.87 2.87
CA LEU A 78 0.55 -5.09 2.99
C LEU A 78 1.18 -4.32 4.17
N ILE A 79 0.66 -3.14 4.50
CA ILE A 79 1.05 -2.40 5.70
C ILE A 79 0.61 -3.16 6.96
N LEU A 80 -0.62 -3.67 6.99
CA LEU A 80 -1.11 -4.49 8.10
C LEU A 80 -0.25 -5.73 8.31
N ASP A 81 0.10 -6.43 7.24
CA ASP A 81 0.98 -7.61 7.29
C ASP A 81 2.37 -7.26 7.83
N LEU A 82 2.94 -6.14 7.39
CA LEU A 82 4.25 -5.67 7.83
C LEU A 82 4.28 -5.34 9.33
N PHE A 83 3.28 -4.60 9.82
CA PHE A 83 3.19 -4.18 11.22
C PHE A 83 2.50 -5.22 12.12
N GLY A 84 1.90 -6.26 11.58
CA GLY A 84 1.33 -7.38 12.32
C GLY A 84 2.35 -8.45 12.73
N THR A 85 3.62 -8.29 12.41
CA THR A 85 4.68 -9.26 12.69
C THR A 85 5.12 -9.26 14.16
N GLN A 86 5.77 -10.35 14.61
CA GLN A 86 6.37 -10.41 15.95
C GLN A 86 7.46 -9.34 16.12
N SER A 87 8.25 -9.10 15.10
CA SER A 87 9.32 -8.09 15.12
C SER A 87 8.81 -6.68 15.42
N SER A 88 7.61 -6.33 14.91
CA SER A 88 6.98 -5.05 15.23
C SER A 88 6.46 -5.00 16.67
N ARG A 89 5.94 -6.10 17.20
CA ARG A 89 5.52 -6.20 18.60
C ARG A 89 6.67 -6.07 19.59
N ASP A 90 7.84 -6.54 19.19
CA ASP A 90 9.05 -6.41 20.00
C ASP A 90 9.61 -4.97 19.96
N ALA A 91 9.35 -4.24 18.88
CA ALA A 91 9.84 -2.88 18.68
C ALA A 91 9.01 -1.80 19.41
N TRP A 92 7.71 -2.02 19.59
CA TRP A 92 6.80 -1.01 20.12
C TRP A 92 5.87 -1.52 21.22
N SER A 93 5.38 -0.59 22.04
CA SER A 93 4.37 -0.93 23.04
C SER A 93 3.11 -1.48 22.38
N GLU A 94 2.51 -2.49 23.00
CA GLU A 94 1.26 -3.10 22.54
C GLU A 94 0.14 -2.07 22.34
N ARG A 95 0.07 -1.06 23.21
CA ARG A 95 -0.93 0.00 23.11
C ARG A 95 -0.75 0.86 21.85
N ALA A 96 0.47 1.32 21.56
CA ALA A 96 0.73 2.18 20.42
C ALA A 96 0.55 1.42 19.10
N LEU A 97 1.14 0.23 19.00
CA LEU A 97 1.00 -0.64 17.83
C LEU A 97 -0.46 -1.08 17.64
N GLY A 98 -1.17 -1.43 18.70
CA GLY A 98 -2.58 -1.83 18.66
C GLY A 98 -3.48 -0.73 18.09
N ARG A 99 -3.25 0.53 18.45
CA ARG A 99 -3.99 1.68 17.87
C ARG A 99 -3.75 1.81 16.38
N LEU A 100 -2.51 1.68 15.94
CA LEU A 100 -2.17 1.72 14.51
C LEU A 100 -2.85 0.58 13.75
N LEU A 101 -2.72 -0.66 14.21
CA LEU A 101 -3.30 -1.83 13.55
C LEU A 101 -4.84 -1.75 13.53
N HIS A 102 -5.45 -1.24 14.59
CA HIS A 102 -6.90 -1.02 14.61
C HIS A 102 -7.34 0.04 13.59
N SER A 103 -6.64 1.14 13.48
CA SER A 103 -6.92 2.20 12.51
C SER A 103 -6.77 1.70 11.07
N LEU A 104 -5.70 0.97 10.75
CA LEU A 104 -5.49 0.33 9.45
C LEU A 104 -6.60 -0.69 9.11
N SER A 105 -7.04 -1.48 10.10
CA SER A 105 -8.13 -2.45 9.91
C SER A 105 -9.46 -1.76 9.62
N ARG A 106 -9.73 -0.62 10.25
CA ARG A 106 -10.91 0.20 9.96
C ARG A 106 -10.84 0.78 8.55
N GLU A 107 -9.67 1.29 8.16
CA GLU A 107 -9.44 1.83 6.81
C GLU A 107 -9.68 0.75 5.75
N LEU A 108 -9.16 -0.47 5.98
CA LEU A 108 -9.36 -1.60 5.10
C LEU A 108 -10.85 -1.97 4.96
N LYS A 109 -11.61 -2.01 6.05
CA LYS A 109 -13.06 -2.29 6.01
C LYS A 109 -13.83 -1.24 5.20
N VAL A 110 -13.47 0.02 5.30
CA VAL A 110 -14.11 1.09 4.50
C VAL A 110 -13.77 0.91 3.02
N LEU A 111 -12.51 0.62 2.71
CA LEU A 111 -12.05 0.38 1.34
C LEU A 111 -12.71 -0.86 0.72
N ASP A 112 -12.80 -1.97 1.45
CA ASP A 112 -13.46 -3.19 0.98
C ASP A 112 -14.94 -2.94 0.66
N ARG A 113 -15.66 -2.16 1.47
CA ARG A 113 -17.07 -1.82 1.21
C ARG A 113 -17.25 -0.97 -0.03
N THR A 114 -16.33 -0.06 -0.30
CA THR A 114 -16.39 0.80 -1.49
C THR A 114 -16.03 0.07 -2.78
N THR A 115 -15.24 -1.00 -2.70
CA THR A 115 -14.83 -1.82 -3.86
C THR A 115 -15.79 -2.93 -4.21
N VAL A 116 -16.65 -3.38 -3.31
CA VAL A 116 -17.68 -4.39 -3.62
C VAL A 116 -18.63 -3.94 -4.72
N GLN A 117 -18.79 -2.62 -4.93
CA GLN A 117 -19.54 -2.08 -6.05
C GLN A 117 -18.81 -2.18 -7.41
N ASP A 118 -17.51 -2.48 -7.42
CA ASP A 118 -16.67 -2.46 -8.62
C ASP A 118 -16.01 -3.83 -8.92
N GLN A 119 -16.67 -4.92 -8.50
CA GLN A 119 -16.14 -6.30 -8.65
C GLN A 119 -16.05 -6.82 -10.10
N SER A 120 -16.42 -6.02 -11.08
CA SER A 120 -16.38 -6.43 -12.48
C SER A 120 -15.00 -6.35 -13.13
N CYS A 121 -13.99 -5.82 -12.42
CA CYS A 121 -12.68 -5.59 -13.01
C CYS A 121 -11.57 -6.27 -12.19
N PRO A 122 -11.12 -7.50 -12.56
CA PRO A 122 -9.97 -8.10 -11.92
C PRO A 122 -8.73 -7.24 -12.18
N LEU A 123 -7.98 -6.91 -11.11
CA LEU A 123 -6.70 -6.21 -11.22
C LEU A 123 -5.77 -7.01 -12.13
N PRO A 124 -5.16 -6.41 -13.16
CA PRO A 124 -4.15 -7.07 -13.96
C PRO A 124 -3.04 -7.61 -13.06
N PHE A 125 -2.63 -8.85 -13.28
CA PHE A 125 -1.61 -9.55 -12.49
C PHE A 125 -0.33 -8.71 -12.31
N ALA A 126 0.08 -8.00 -13.36
CA ALA A 126 1.23 -7.09 -13.32
C ALA A 126 1.09 -5.97 -12.27
N LEU A 127 -0.12 -5.47 -12.01
CA LEU A 127 -0.37 -4.43 -11.02
C LEU A 127 -0.37 -4.94 -9.57
N ALA A 128 -0.58 -6.25 -9.39
CA ALA A 128 -0.51 -6.88 -8.07
C ALA A 128 0.93 -7.21 -7.65
N ILE A 129 1.81 -7.55 -8.61
CA ILE A 129 3.21 -7.93 -8.34
C ILE A 129 4.02 -6.75 -7.80
N VAL A 130 3.82 -5.56 -8.34
CA VAL A 130 4.62 -4.37 -8.01
C VAL A 130 4.55 -4.00 -6.52
N PRO A 131 3.37 -3.93 -5.87
CA PRO A 131 3.28 -3.72 -4.43
C PRO A 131 3.98 -4.80 -3.62
N LEU A 132 3.81 -6.06 -4.00
CA LEU A 132 4.44 -7.20 -3.31
C LEU A 132 5.97 -7.11 -3.36
N THR A 133 6.53 -6.76 -4.50
CA THR A 133 7.99 -6.60 -4.67
C THR A 133 8.53 -5.48 -3.80
N TYR A 134 7.83 -4.36 -3.72
CA TYR A 134 8.20 -3.23 -2.89
C TYR A 134 8.20 -3.59 -1.39
N PHE A 135 7.11 -4.17 -0.88
CA PHE A 135 7.03 -4.59 0.52
C PHE A 135 8.01 -5.72 0.84
N ARG A 136 8.28 -6.61 -0.10
CA ARG A 136 9.37 -7.59 0.03
C ARG A 136 10.72 -6.90 0.22
N GLY A 137 10.99 -5.83 -0.52
CA GLY A 137 12.19 -5.00 -0.33
C GLY A 137 12.29 -4.42 1.09
N ILE A 138 11.17 -3.93 1.64
CA ILE A 138 11.10 -3.44 3.02
C ILE A 138 11.40 -4.56 4.03
N HIS A 139 10.80 -5.73 3.86
CA HIS A 139 11.07 -6.88 4.73
C HIS A 139 12.55 -7.32 4.69
N LEU A 140 13.16 -7.36 3.51
CA LEU A 140 14.58 -7.69 3.35
C LEU A 140 15.47 -6.65 4.02
N TYR A 141 15.15 -5.36 3.87
CA TYR A 141 15.85 -4.28 4.54
C TYR A 141 15.78 -4.42 6.07
N LEU A 142 14.59 -4.63 6.63
CA LEU A 142 14.43 -4.84 8.08
C LEU A 142 15.24 -6.03 8.57
N LYS A 143 15.23 -7.14 7.82
CA LYS A 143 16.00 -8.33 8.14
C LYS A 143 17.51 -8.07 8.11
N GLU A 144 18.00 -7.39 7.08
CA GLU A 144 19.42 -7.00 6.94
C GLU A 144 19.86 -6.10 8.09
N LYS A 145 19.03 -5.15 8.50
CA LYS A 145 19.26 -4.23 9.62
C LYS A 145 18.90 -4.84 10.99
N LYS A 146 18.63 -6.15 11.03
CA LYS A 146 18.31 -6.90 12.26
C LYS A 146 17.16 -6.27 13.07
N TYR A 147 16.19 -5.69 12.36
CA TYR A 147 15.01 -5.04 12.97
C TYR A 147 15.38 -3.98 14.02
N SER A 148 16.48 -3.25 13.81
CA SER A 148 16.91 -2.17 14.69
C SER A 148 15.88 -1.04 14.79
N GLU A 149 15.95 -0.27 15.88
CA GLU A 149 15.08 0.89 16.08
C GLU A 149 15.15 1.88 14.91
N CYS A 150 16.37 2.16 14.42
CA CYS A 150 16.55 3.02 13.24
C CYS A 150 15.94 2.43 11.97
N ALA A 151 16.05 1.12 11.76
CA ALA A 151 15.44 0.47 10.60
C ALA A 151 13.92 0.62 10.62
N TRP A 152 13.30 0.41 11.77
CA TRP A 152 11.87 0.62 11.94
C TRP A 152 11.46 2.07 11.80
N GLU A 153 12.23 3.03 12.31
CA GLU A 153 11.96 4.47 12.14
C GLU A 153 11.93 4.84 10.65
N ILE A 154 12.90 4.36 9.88
CA ILE A 154 12.97 4.61 8.42
C ILE A 154 11.76 4.00 7.72
N VAL A 155 11.37 2.78 8.08
CA VAL A 155 10.19 2.13 7.51
C VAL A 155 8.91 2.88 7.90
N CYS A 156 8.77 3.34 9.14
CA CYS A 156 7.62 4.16 9.55
C CYS A 156 7.48 5.45 8.73
N VAL A 157 8.58 6.16 8.51
CA VAL A 157 8.59 7.38 7.69
C VAL A 157 8.19 7.09 6.25
N GLU A 158 8.71 6.01 5.67
CA GLU A 158 8.37 5.61 4.32
C GLU A 158 6.88 5.27 4.19
N VAL A 159 6.37 4.41 5.06
CA VAL A 159 4.95 3.99 5.04
C VAL A 159 4.02 5.18 5.34
N GLN A 160 4.37 6.04 6.28
CA GLN A 160 3.61 7.27 6.54
C GLN A 160 3.54 8.15 5.30
N SER A 161 4.66 8.28 4.55
CA SER A 161 4.69 9.04 3.31
C SER A 161 3.78 8.46 2.23
N LEU A 162 3.64 7.14 2.16
CA LEU A 162 2.72 6.47 1.24
C LEU A 162 1.27 6.82 1.52
N LEU A 163 0.88 6.83 2.80
CA LEU A 163 -0.48 7.14 3.23
C LEU A 163 -0.80 8.63 3.08
N CYS A 164 0.18 9.51 3.26
CA CYS A 164 0.02 10.96 3.23
C CYS A 164 0.16 11.57 1.82
N LYS A 165 0.67 10.84 0.84
CA LYS A 165 0.75 11.36 -0.54
C LYS A 165 -0.64 11.68 -1.06
N LYS A 166 -1.06 12.93 -0.90
CA LYS A 166 -2.20 13.48 -1.60
C LYS A 166 -1.99 13.27 -3.09
N ARG A 167 -3.00 12.73 -3.77
CA ARG A 167 -3.06 12.79 -5.23
C ARG A 167 -2.95 14.26 -5.62
N VAL A 168 -1.80 14.68 -6.08
CA VAL A 168 -1.70 15.90 -6.89
C VAL A 168 -2.39 15.53 -8.19
N ALA A 169 -3.65 15.91 -8.31
CA ALA A 169 -4.33 15.89 -9.59
C ALA A 169 -3.48 16.78 -10.51
N LYS A 170 -2.84 16.19 -11.50
CA LYS A 170 -2.29 16.96 -12.61
C LYS A 170 -3.50 17.63 -13.29
N ARG A 171 -3.59 18.94 -13.14
CA ARG A 171 -4.37 19.78 -14.04
C ARG A 171 -3.76 19.75 -15.42
#